data_7f52b7d0e04a4d6cf74d576c79dff96a
#
_entry.id   7f52b7d0e04a4d6cf74d576c79dff96a
#
_cell.length_a   1.000
_cell.length_b   1.000
_cell.length_c   1.000
_cell.angle_alpha   90.00
_cell.angle_beta   90.00
_cell.angle_gamma   90.00
#
_symmetry.space_group_name_H-M   'P 1'
#
loop_
_entity.id
_entity.type
_entity.pdbx_description
1 polymer ?
#
loop_
_entity_poly.entity_id
_entity_poly.type
_entity_poly.pdbx_seq_one_letter_code
_entity_poly.pdbx_strand_id
1 'polypeptide(L)'
;MASKLWQSTATGSLHPLVEAYTVGDDQVLDQHLLGHDITATKAHAHMLKKIGVLTSDEYQQLAAALDELLNEWKTGTFTLTSEHEDGHTAIELYLTEKLGPIGKKVHTGRSRNDQALVMMRLFIKAELEAVAEKLEAVAQAYAGKIATIGQTEMPGYTHTQKAMPTTVSMWLGSYHDAFHDLRQLVAHSIAAIDQNPLGSAAGFGVTLPLDRQMTTRELGFAKVQENPMYCGLSRGVFELIAVQALNPIMVFAGKFAEDMLLFTSQEFNYFKLPVTMTTGSSIMPHKRNYDVFEIMRATAHAYPNYTLQLQAISTGAGSGYHRDLQLTKKITMDAFTSALNTLEVLALCVSELEANTKRLAEAMTDELYTVAKINELVEKGVPFRDAYQQVKQSFLADSH
;
A
#
# COMPACT_ATOMS: atom_id res chain seq x y z
N MET A 1 -22.65 -32.32 -0.74
CA MET A 1 -21.96 -31.24 -1.42
C MET A 1 -23.00 -30.41 -2.15
N ALA A 2 -23.12 -29.15 -1.84
CA ALA A 2 -24.00 -28.24 -2.59
C ALA A 2 -23.51 -28.16 -4.03
N SER A 3 -24.41 -28.26 -5.02
CA SER A 3 -24.04 -28.11 -6.44
C SER A 3 -23.70 -26.63 -6.68
N LYS A 4 -22.57 -26.35 -7.35
CA LYS A 4 -22.20 -24.98 -7.71
C LYS A 4 -23.26 -24.35 -8.59
N LEU A 5 -23.48 -23.05 -8.49
CA LEU A 5 -24.53 -22.31 -9.20
C LEU A 5 -24.48 -22.48 -10.73
N TRP A 6 -23.30 -22.75 -11.29
CA TRP A 6 -23.09 -22.96 -12.73
C TRP A 6 -23.09 -24.44 -13.16
N GLN A 7 -23.12 -25.40 -12.20
CA GLN A 7 -23.16 -26.82 -12.51
C GLN A 7 -24.56 -27.25 -12.98
N SER A 8 -24.61 -27.94 -14.10
CA SER A 8 -25.79 -28.64 -14.57
C SER A 8 -25.57 -30.14 -14.50
N THR A 9 -26.65 -30.92 -14.50
CA THR A 9 -26.60 -32.38 -14.56
C THR A 9 -25.86 -32.91 -15.79
N ALA A 10 -25.71 -32.12 -16.83
CA ALA A 10 -25.01 -32.43 -18.06
C ALA A 10 -23.48 -32.25 -18.02
N THR A 11 -22.97 -31.41 -17.12
CA THR A 11 -21.54 -31.06 -17.09
C THR A 11 -20.70 -31.83 -16.08
N GLY A 12 -21.34 -32.63 -15.18
CA GLY A 12 -20.63 -33.36 -14.13
C GLY A 12 -19.93 -32.46 -13.08
N SER A 13 -19.28 -33.08 -12.09
CA SER A 13 -18.45 -32.37 -11.13
C SER A 13 -17.05 -32.15 -11.68
N LEU A 14 -16.46 -30.98 -11.38
CA LEU A 14 -15.05 -30.72 -11.70
C LEU A 14 -14.16 -31.73 -10.91
N HIS A 15 -13.05 -32.12 -11.53
CA HIS A 15 -12.08 -32.97 -10.83
C HIS A 15 -11.53 -32.22 -9.61
N PRO A 16 -11.51 -32.83 -8.39
CA PRO A 16 -11.15 -32.09 -7.17
C PRO A 16 -9.79 -31.37 -7.22
N LEU A 17 -8.78 -31.97 -7.86
CA LEU A 17 -7.47 -31.37 -8.02
C LEU A 17 -7.51 -30.13 -8.93
N VAL A 18 -8.31 -30.17 -10.00
CA VAL A 18 -8.49 -29.01 -10.92
C VAL A 18 -9.25 -27.90 -10.20
N GLU A 19 -10.25 -28.26 -9.41
CA GLU A 19 -11.00 -27.32 -8.58
C GLU A 19 -10.09 -26.61 -7.57
N ALA A 20 -9.34 -27.36 -6.79
CA ALA A 20 -8.40 -26.80 -5.81
C ALA A 20 -7.36 -25.89 -6.47
N TYR A 21 -6.81 -26.29 -7.61
CA TYR A 21 -5.84 -25.49 -8.36
C TYR A 21 -6.43 -24.18 -8.91
N THR A 22 -7.67 -24.20 -9.39
CA THR A 22 -8.31 -23.03 -9.98
C THR A 22 -8.96 -22.08 -8.97
N VAL A 23 -9.34 -22.57 -7.79
CA VAL A 23 -9.80 -21.72 -6.67
C VAL A 23 -8.60 -21.03 -6.00
N GLY A 24 -7.51 -21.78 -5.77
CA GLY A 24 -6.31 -21.27 -5.13
C GLY A 24 -6.60 -20.61 -3.78
N ASP A 25 -6.08 -19.41 -3.58
CA ASP A 25 -6.22 -18.63 -2.34
C ASP A 25 -7.51 -17.79 -2.28
N ASP A 26 -8.39 -17.84 -3.28
CA ASP A 26 -9.53 -16.92 -3.40
C ASP A 26 -10.41 -16.85 -2.15
N GLN A 27 -10.69 -17.97 -1.51
CA GLN A 27 -11.51 -18.00 -0.28
C GLN A 27 -10.87 -17.19 0.86
N VAL A 28 -9.55 -17.34 1.05
CA VAL A 28 -8.81 -16.61 2.08
C VAL A 28 -8.77 -15.11 1.77
N LEU A 29 -8.52 -14.77 0.52
CA LEU A 29 -8.45 -13.37 0.07
C LEU A 29 -9.83 -12.71 0.13
N ASP A 30 -10.87 -13.38 -0.34
CA ASP A 30 -12.24 -12.88 -0.33
C ASP A 30 -12.79 -12.71 1.09
N GLN A 31 -12.32 -13.49 2.07
CA GLN A 31 -12.65 -13.25 3.48
C GLN A 31 -12.27 -11.83 3.91
N HIS A 32 -11.14 -11.32 3.45
CA HIS A 32 -10.71 -9.94 3.74
C HIS A 32 -11.45 -8.89 2.90
N LEU A 33 -11.91 -9.26 1.72
CA LEU A 33 -12.57 -8.37 0.76
C LEU A 33 -14.10 -8.33 0.92
N LEU A 34 -14.68 -9.24 1.72
CA LEU A 34 -16.13 -9.46 1.80
C LEU A 34 -16.91 -8.20 2.16
N GLY A 35 -16.37 -7.34 3.03
CA GLY A 35 -17.01 -6.08 3.39
C GLY A 35 -17.21 -5.13 2.20
N HIS A 36 -16.27 -5.09 1.27
CA HIS A 36 -16.37 -4.30 0.04
C HIS A 36 -17.41 -4.89 -0.92
N ASP A 37 -17.48 -6.23 -1.01
CA ASP A 37 -18.47 -6.90 -1.85
C ASP A 37 -19.90 -6.73 -1.31
N ILE A 38 -20.10 -6.85 0.00
CA ILE A 38 -21.38 -6.58 0.66
C ILE A 38 -21.83 -5.13 0.40
N THR A 39 -20.91 -4.18 0.52
CA THR A 39 -21.19 -2.75 0.25
C THR A 39 -21.60 -2.53 -1.21
N ALA A 40 -20.90 -3.11 -2.15
CA ALA A 40 -21.23 -3.04 -3.57
C ALA A 40 -22.57 -3.73 -3.89
N THR A 41 -22.83 -4.87 -3.25
CA THR A 41 -24.09 -5.62 -3.41
C THR A 41 -25.29 -4.84 -2.87
N LYS A 42 -25.12 -4.12 -1.75
CA LYS A 42 -26.17 -3.27 -1.18
C LYS A 42 -26.53 -2.09 -2.11
N ALA A 43 -25.52 -1.41 -2.67
CA ALA A 43 -25.74 -0.34 -3.66
C ALA A 43 -26.42 -0.87 -4.93
N HIS A 44 -26.02 -2.05 -5.39
CA HIS A 44 -26.67 -2.70 -6.53
C HIS A 44 -28.13 -3.05 -6.24
N ALA A 45 -28.46 -3.64 -5.10
CA ALA A 45 -29.83 -3.94 -4.70
C ALA A 45 -30.71 -2.67 -4.63
N HIS A 46 -30.15 -1.53 -4.16
CA HIS A 46 -30.85 -0.25 -4.14
C HIS A 46 -31.14 0.24 -5.56
N MET A 47 -30.21 0.11 -6.47
CA MET A 47 -30.41 0.42 -7.89
C MET A 47 -31.47 -0.51 -8.52
N LEU A 48 -31.47 -1.81 -8.23
CA LEU A 48 -32.49 -2.76 -8.70
C LEU A 48 -33.91 -2.36 -8.24
N LYS A 49 -34.06 -1.84 -7.02
CA LYS A 49 -35.30 -1.26 -6.56
C LYS A 49 -35.70 -0.06 -7.44
N LYS A 50 -34.77 0.86 -7.72
CA LYS A 50 -35.05 2.06 -8.53
C LYS A 50 -35.57 1.71 -9.92
N ILE A 51 -35.01 0.66 -10.56
CA ILE A 51 -35.45 0.24 -11.90
C ILE A 51 -36.63 -0.75 -11.89
N GLY A 52 -37.24 -1.03 -10.72
CA GLY A 52 -38.44 -1.83 -10.58
C GLY A 52 -38.25 -3.34 -10.57
N VAL A 53 -37.02 -3.84 -10.49
CA VAL A 53 -36.72 -5.28 -10.33
C VAL A 53 -37.05 -5.75 -8.92
N LEU A 54 -36.78 -4.90 -7.91
CA LEU A 54 -37.14 -5.12 -6.52
C LEU A 54 -38.27 -4.13 -6.11
N THR A 55 -39.19 -4.61 -5.32
CA THR A 55 -40.13 -3.73 -4.60
C THR A 55 -39.38 -3.03 -3.44
N SER A 56 -40.02 -2.01 -2.84
CA SER A 56 -39.44 -1.34 -1.66
C SER A 56 -39.25 -2.31 -0.49
N ASP A 57 -40.24 -3.18 -0.25
CA ASP A 57 -40.19 -4.16 0.84
C ASP A 57 -39.11 -5.23 0.62
N GLU A 58 -38.97 -5.73 -0.61
CA GLU A 58 -37.90 -6.68 -0.97
C GLU A 58 -36.52 -6.05 -0.79
N TYR A 59 -36.33 -4.81 -1.18
CA TYR A 59 -35.05 -4.09 -0.95
C TYR A 59 -34.78 -3.91 0.55
N GLN A 60 -35.78 -3.54 1.37
CA GLN A 60 -35.58 -3.39 2.81
C GLN A 60 -35.12 -4.70 3.46
N GLN A 61 -35.72 -5.83 3.06
CA GLN A 61 -35.33 -7.16 3.54
C GLN A 61 -33.90 -7.52 3.12
N LEU A 62 -33.54 -7.28 1.85
CA LEU A 62 -32.16 -7.50 1.34
C LEU A 62 -31.15 -6.60 2.06
N ALA A 63 -31.45 -5.32 2.21
CA ALA A 63 -30.58 -4.36 2.89
C ALA A 63 -30.33 -4.76 4.37
N ALA A 64 -31.38 -5.15 5.08
CA ALA A 64 -31.26 -5.64 6.47
C ALA A 64 -30.41 -6.90 6.57
N ALA A 65 -30.62 -7.88 5.68
CA ALA A 65 -29.84 -9.11 5.64
C ALA A 65 -28.34 -8.86 5.29
N LEU A 66 -28.06 -7.90 4.38
CA LEU A 66 -26.70 -7.50 4.04
C LEU A 66 -26.03 -6.75 5.21
N ASP A 67 -26.76 -5.91 5.96
CA ASP A 67 -26.21 -5.24 7.15
C ASP A 67 -25.90 -6.24 8.26
N GLU A 68 -26.72 -7.27 8.43
CA GLU A 68 -26.48 -8.36 9.37
C GLU A 68 -25.25 -9.15 8.96
N LEU A 69 -25.14 -9.57 7.69
CA LEU A 69 -23.97 -10.27 7.17
C LEU A 69 -22.68 -9.43 7.33
N LEU A 70 -22.76 -8.12 7.08
CA LEU A 70 -21.62 -7.21 7.29
C LEU A 70 -21.20 -7.17 8.77
N ASN A 71 -22.16 -7.19 9.68
CA ASN A 71 -21.88 -7.20 11.13
C ASN A 71 -21.28 -8.57 11.56
N GLU A 72 -21.83 -9.68 11.07
CA GLU A 72 -21.31 -11.01 11.31
C GLU A 72 -19.88 -11.17 10.79
N TRP A 73 -19.59 -10.62 9.61
CA TRP A 73 -18.23 -10.59 9.06
C TRP A 73 -17.29 -9.75 9.94
N LYS A 74 -17.69 -8.54 10.36
CA LYS A 74 -16.88 -7.67 11.22
C LYS A 74 -16.58 -8.28 12.59
N THR A 75 -17.51 -9.06 13.13
CA THR A 75 -17.34 -9.74 14.43
C THR A 75 -16.65 -11.10 14.32
N GLY A 76 -16.33 -11.55 13.08
CA GLY A 76 -15.70 -12.84 12.83
C GLY A 76 -16.64 -14.04 13.01
N THR A 77 -17.95 -13.81 13.10
CA THR A 77 -18.94 -14.90 13.23
C THR A 77 -19.33 -15.50 11.87
N PHE A 78 -19.12 -14.75 10.77
CA PHE A 78 -19.25 -15.26 9.42
C PHE A 78 -17.88 -15.45 8.78
N THR A 79 -17.59 -16.67 8.31
CA THR A 79 -16.35 -17.02 7.62
C THR A 79 -16.65 -17.81 6.36
N LEU A 80 -15.87 -17.56 5.31
CA LEU A 80 -15.89 -18.34 4.08
C LEU A 80 -15.37 -19.75 4.35
N THR A 81 -16.09 -20.75 3.83
CA THR A 81 -15.74 -22.17 3.96
C THR A 81 -15.53 -22.81 2.59
N SER A 82 -15.08 -24.05 2.56
CA SER A 82 -14.92 -24.81 1.32
C SER A 82 -16.23 -25.04 0.53
N GLU A 83 -17.38 -24.75 1.12
CA GLU A 83 -18.68 -24.79 0.44
C GLU A 83 -18.92 -23.54 -0.43
N HIS A 84 -18.20 -22.44 -0.15
CA HIS A 84 -18.23 -21.21 -0.93
C HIS A 84 -17.10 -21.23 -1.97
N GLU A 85 -17.44 -20.99 -3.23
CA GLU A 85 -16.42 -20.87 -4.30
C GLU A 85 -15.63 -19.56 -4.16
N ASP A 86 -16.33 -18.48 -3.80
CA ASP A 86 -15.83 -17.12 -3.62
C ASP A 86 -16.77 -16.32 -2.70
N GLY A 87 -16.40 -15.08 -2.36
CA GLY A 87 -17.19 -14.17 -1.55
C GLY A 87 -18.56 -13.85 -2.17
N HIS A 88 -18.64 -13.74 -3.49
CA HIS A 88 -19.88 -13.46 -4.21
C HIS A 88 -20.89 -14.61 -4.03
N THR A 89 -20.43 -15.85 -4.15
CA THR A 89 -21.26 -17.04 -3.91
C THR A 89 -21.73 -17.08 -2.46
N ALA A 90 -20.86 -16.76 -1.52
CA ALA A 90 -21.21 -16.75 -0.09
C ALA A 90 -22.34 -15.76 0.20
N ILE A 91 -22.28 -14.55 -0.33
CA ILE A 91 -23.35 -13.53 -0.20
C ILE A 91 -24.67 -14.03 -0.80
N GLU A 92 -24.62 -14.60 -2.01
CA GLU A 92 -25.84 -15.07 -2.71
C GLU A 92 -26.48 -16.24 -1.96
N LEU A 93 -25.68 -17.18 -1.46
CA LEU A 93 -26.15 -18.32 -0.64
C LEU A 93 -26.77 -17.83 0.67
N TYR A 94 -26.12 -16.95 1.41
CA TYR A 94 -26.62 -16.36 2.63
C TYR A 94 -27.97 -15.68 2.43
N LEU A 95 -28.07 -14.83 1.40
CA LEU A 95 -29.31 -14.13 1.09
C LEU A 95 -30.42 -15.08 0.63
N THR A 96 -30.07 -16.13 -0.12
CA THR A 96 -31.04 -17.13 -0.60
C THR A 96 -31.56 -18.00 0.54
N GLU A 97 -30.70 -18.40 1.45
CA GLU A 97 -31.10 -19.17 2.64
C GLU A 97 -32.03 -18.36 3.54
N LYS A 98 -31.70 -17.09 3.74
CA LYS A 98 -32.44 -16.22 4.65
C LYS A 98 -33.75 -15.69 4.07
N LEU A 99 -33.78 -15.37 2.77
CA LEU A 99 -34.87 -14.64 2.12
C LEU A 99 -35.54 -15.44 0.98
N GLY A 100 -35.09 -16.64 0.70
CA GLY A 100 -35.63 -17.49 -0.36
C GLY A 100 -35.59 -16.82 -1.76
N PRO A 101 -36.75 -16.75 -2.46
CA PRO A 101 -36.79 -16.16 -3.81
C PRO A 101 -36.32 -14.71 -3.90
N ILE A 102 -36.45 -13.92 -2.82
CA ILE A 102 -35.99 -12.53 -2.79
C ILE A 102 -34.47 -12.48 -2.87
N GLY A 103 -33.76 -13.33 -2.12
CA GLY A 103 -32.30 -13.44 -2.17
C GLY A 103 -31.76 -13.69 -3.56
N LYS A 104 -32.43 -14.54 -4.35
CA LYS A 104 -32.06 -14.88 -5.74
C LYS A 104 -32.12 -13.70 -6.71
N LYS A 105 -32.86 -12.64 -6.40
CA LYS A 105 -32.96 -11.45 -7.27
C LYS A 105 -31.72 -10.58 -7.25
N VAL A 106 -30.87 -10.67 -6.23
CA VAL A 106 -29.72 -9.79 -6.03
C VAL A 106 -28.69 -9.85 -7.16
N HIS A 107 -28.59 -11.01 -7.84
CA HIS A 107 -27.66 -11.21 -8.94
C HIS A 107 -28.15 -10.68 -10.29
N THR A 108 -29.38 -10.15 -10.36
CA THR A 108 -29.97 -9.63 -11.59
C THR A 108 -29.10 -8.52 -12.22
N GLY A 109 -28.71 -8.71 -13.49
CA GLY A 109 -27.89 -7.73 -14.22
C GLY A 109 -26.41 -7.69 -13.82
N ARG A 110 -25.93 -8.66 -13.08
CA ARG A 110 -24.53 -8.79 -12.64
C ARG A 110 -23.82 -9.97 -13.31
N SER A 111 -22.51 -9.89 -13.27
CA SER A 111 -21.60 -11.01 -13.50
C SER A 111 -20.55 -11.04 -12.38
N ARG A 112 -19.97 -12.19 -12.09
CA ARG A 112 -18.79 -12.28 -11.20
C ARG A 112 -17.67 -11.35 -11.65
N ASN A 113 -17.60 -11.02 -12.93
CA ASN A 113 -16.56 -10.13 -13.46
C ASN A 113 -16.70 -8.71 -12.92
N ASP A 114 -17.89 -8.09 -13.00
CA ASP A 114 -18.09 -6.74 -12.48
C ASP A 114 -18.19 -6.69 -10.95
N GLN A 115 -18.61 -7.79 -10.31
CA GLN A 115 -18.54 -7.94 -8.85
C GLN A 115 -17.09 -7.90 -8.35
N ALA A 116 -16.21 -8.73 -8.93
CA ALA A 116 -14.80 -8.74 -8.57
C ALA A 116 -14.11 -7.40 -8.88
N LEU A 117 -14.47 -6.75 -9.99
CA LEU A 117 -13.92 -5.44 -10.34
C LEU A 117 -14.31 -4.36 -9.31
N VAL A 118 -15.57 -4.25 -8.93
CA VAL A 118 -16.01 -3.21 -7.99
C VAL A 118 -15.48 -3.48 -6.59
N MET A 119 -15.46 -4.73 -6.14
CA MET A 119 -14.89 -5.14 -4.86
C MET A 119 -13.41 -4.74 -4.75
N MET A 120 -12.60 -5.13 -5.73
CA MET A 120 -11.17 -4.77 -5.77
C MET A 120 -10.96 -3.26 -5.91
N ARG A 121 -11.82 -2.55 -6.65
CA ARG A 121 -11.70 -1.11 -6.81
C ARG A 121 -11.96 -0.36 -5.51
N LEU A 122 -12.97 -0.78 -4.74
CA LEU A 122 -13.25 -0.24 -3.41
C LEU A 122 -12.11 -0.52 -2.44
N PHE A 123 -11.61 -1.76 -2.44
CA PHE A 123 -10.45 -2.14 -1.64
C PHE A 123 -9.23 -1.25 -1.97
N ILE A 124 -8.81 -1.19 -3.22
CA ILE A 124 -7.62 -0.43 -3.62
C ILE A 124 -7.76 1.05 -3.28
N LYS A 125 -8.94 1.63 -3.46
CA LYS A 125 -9.21 3.03 -3.10
C LYS A 125 -9.04 3.24 -1.59
N ALA A 126 -9.63 2.38 -0.76
CA ALA A 126 -9.50 2.46 0.70
C ALA A 126 -8.04 2.29 1.16
N GLU A 127 -7.31 1.36 0.56
CA GLU A 127 -5.89 1.15 0.90
C GLU A 127 -5.00 2.32 0.48
N LEU A 128 -5.24 2.94 -0.68
CA LEU A 128 -4.52 4.16 -1.09
C LEU A 128 -4.83 5.34 -0.16
N GLU A 129 -6.07 5.48 0.30
CA GLU A 129 -6.46 6.48 1.30
C GLU A 129 -5.73 6.22 2.63
N ALA A 130 -5.66 4.97 3.08
CA ALA A 130 -4.89 4.58 4.27
C ALA A 130 -3.39 4.85 4.10
N VAL A 131 -2.82 4.61 2.92
CA VAL A 131 -1.42 4.97 2.62
C VAL A 131 -1.21 6.48 2.72
N ALA A 132 -2.13 7.30 2.21
CA ALA A 132 -2.03 8.75 2.30
C ALA A 132 -2.05 9.24 3.77
N GLU A 133 -2.90 8.64 4.61
CA GLU A 133 -2.92 8.91 6.06
C GLU A 133 -1.62 8.50 6.75
N LYS A 134 -1.07 7.33 6.43
CA LYS A 134 0.22 6.87 6.99
C LYS A 134 1.40 7.73 6.53
N LEU A 135 1.41 8.24 5.29
CA LEU A 135 2.41 9.19 4.81
C LEU A 135 2.36 10.50 5.59
N GLU A 136 1.17 11.00 5.91
CA GLU A 136 1.02 12.17 6.80
C GLU A 136 1.58 11.89 8.19
N ALA A 137 1.28 10.74 8.79
CA ALA A 137 1.82 10.34 10.09
C ALA A 137 3.34 10.24 10.08
N VAL A 138 3.94 9.70 9.01
CA VAL A 138 5.40 9.65 8.82
C VAL A 138 5.98 11.06 8.74
N ALA A 139 5.39 11.97 7.94
CA ALA A 139 5.84 13.35 7.85
C ALA A 139 5.76 14.07 9.21
N GLN A 140 4.68 13.87 9.96
CA GLN A 140 4.53 14.42 11.31
C GLN A 140 5.56 13.86 12.30
N ALA A 141 5.91 12.57 12.21
CA ALA A 141 6.94 11.97 13.03
C ALA A 141 8.31 12.63 12.77
N TYR A 142 8.68 12.83 11.49
CA TYR A 142 9.90 13.57 11.13
C TYR A 142 9.87 15.01 11.65
N ALA A 143 8.79 15.76 11.43
CA ALA A 143 8.65 17.12 11.90
C ALA A 143 8.78 17.23 13.44
N GLY A 144 8.12 16.34 14.18
CA GLY A 144 8.20 16.26 15.64
C GLY A 144 9.63 15.95 16.13
N LYS A 145 10.34 15.06 15.45
CA LYS A 145 11.71 14.73 15.79
C LYS A 145 12.67 15.89 15.47
N ILE A 146 12.52 16.54 14.34
CA ILE A 146 13.27 17.75 13.97
C ILE A 146 13.11 18.83 15.04
N ALA A 147 11.90 19.03 15.56
CA ALA A 147 11.65 20.04 16.61
C ALA A 147 12.42 19.75 17.92
N THR A 148 12.72 18.50 18.22
CA THR A 148 13.37 18.09 19.49
C THR A 148 14.90 17.99 19.39
N ILE A 149 15.43 17.39 18.33
CA ILE A 149 16.86 17.12 18.18
C ILE A 149 17.49 17.75 16.91
N GLY A 150 16.71 18.48 16.11
CA GLY A 150 17.11 18.96 14.79
C GLY A 150 18.32 19.92 14.81
N GLN A 151 18.54 20.69 15.89
CA GLN A 151 19.67 21.61 16.02
C GLN A 151 21.02 20.92 16.30
N THR A 152 21.00 19.61 16.52
CA THR A 152 22.23 18.85 16.73
C THR A 152 23.05 18.80 15.45
N GLU A 153 24.30 19.27 15.51
CA GLU A 153 25.24 19.15 14.41
C GLU A 153 25.64 17.68 14.18
N MET A 154 25.84 17.33 12.92
CA MET A 154 26.33 16.01 12.53
C MET A 154 27.21 16.10 11.28
N PRO A 155 28.18 15.18 11.08
CA PRO A 155 28.92 15.13 9.85
C PRO A 155 28.05 14.65 8.69
N GLY A 156 28.07 15.37 7.57
CA GLY A 156 27.51 14.91 6.30
C GLY A 156 28.48 13.97 5.59
N TYR A 157 27.94 13.00 4.87
CA TYR A 157 28.70 11.98 4.17
C TYR A 157 28.42 11.99 2.68
N THR A 158 29.47 11.81 1.88
CA THR A 158 29.41 11.42 0.47
C THR A 158 30.42 10.30 0.24
N HIS A 159 30.06 9.29 -0.57
CA HIS A 159 30.92 8.12 -0.81
C HIS A 159 31.36 7.40 0.49
N THR A 160 30.48 7.42 1.52
CA THR A 160 30.79 6.91 2.87
C THR A 160 31.96 7.60 3.58
N GLN A 161 32.43 8.75 3.07
CA GLN A 161 33.46 9.58 3.68
C GLN A 161 32.85 10.86 4.23
N LYS A 162 33.41 11.38 5.34
CA LYS A 162 33.03 12.69 5.87
C LYS A 162 33.25 13.79 4.82
N ALA A 163 32.28 14.65 4.65
CA ALA A 163 32.26 15.66 3.61
C ALA A 163 32.17 17.08 4.15
N MET A 164 31.04 17.43 4.73
CA MET A 164 30.75 18.78 5.23
C MET A 164 29.93 18.71 6.51
N PRO A 165 29.92 19.78 7.33
CA PRO A 165 29.03 19.85 8.48
C PRO A 165 27.58 19.93 8.01
N THR A 166 26.68 19.26 8.71
CA THR A 166 25.25 19.34 8.52
C THR A 166 24.54 19.29 9.88
N THR A 167 23.23 19.20 9.89
CA THR A 167 22.43 19.06 11.10
C THR A 167 21.48 17.91 10.99
N VAL A 168 21.05 17.37 12.09
CA VAL A 168 19.98 16.36 12.17
C VAL A 168 18.72 16.89 11.48
N SER A 169 18.42 18.20 11.59
CA SER A 169 17.30 18.84 10.89
C SER A 169 17.42 18.73 9.37
N MET A 170 18.61 18.99 8.81
CA MET A 170 18.81 18.89 7.35
C MET A 170 18.69 17.42 6.86
N TRP A 171 19.23 16.47 7.61
CA TRP A 171 19.16 15.06 7.29
C TRP A 171 17.72 14.51 7.37
N LEU A 172 17.03 14.68 8.54
CA LEU A 172 15.65 14.23 8.70
C LEU A 172 14.67 15.03 7.81
N GLY A 173 14.96 16.33 7.57
CA GLY A 173 14.18 17.18 6.69
C GLY A 173 14.13 16.65 5.26
N SER A 174 15.21 16.06 4.76
CA SER A 174 15.23 15.46 3.42
C SER A 174 14.25 14.29 3.28
N TYR A 175 14.05 13.50 4.33
CA TYR A 175 13.03 12.44 4.36
C TYR A 175 11.62 12.99 4.56
N HIS A 176 11.46 13.98 5.45
CA HIS A 176 10.19 14.69 5.62
C HIS A 176 9.65 15.19 4.27
N ASP A 177 10.46 15.91 3.52
CA ASP A 177 10.07 16.49 2.24
C ASP A 177 9.76 15.40 1.21
N ALA A 178 10.57 14.35 1.16
CA ALA A 178 10.33 13.23 0.27
C ALA A 178 8.98 12.53 0.53
N PHE A 179 8.66 12.19 1.78
CA PHE A 179 7.38 11.55 2.12
C PHE A 179 6.20 12.51 1.95
N HIS A 180 6.39 13.81 2.18
CA HIS A 180 5.37 14.82 1.89
C HIS A 180 5.02 14.87 0.40
N ASP A 181 6.01 14.94 -0.48
CA ASP A 181 5.81 14.99 -1.93
C ASP A 181 5.13 13.74 -2.49
N LEU A 182 5.44 12.55 -1.93
CA LEU A 182 4.84 11.29 -2.36
C LEU A 182 3.32 11.20 -2.15
N ARG A 183 2.74 12.03 -1.28
CA ARG A 183 1.29 12.14 -1.13
C ARG A 183 0.58 12.55 -2.42
N GLN A 184 1.23 13.41 -3.22
CA GLN A 184 0.67 13.81 -4.51
C GLN A 184 0.62 12.64 -5.50
N LEU A 185 1.63 11.77 -5.50
CA LEU A 185 1.64 10.58 -6.34
C LEU A 185 0.50 9.62 -5.97
N VAL A 186 0.26 9.41 -4.68
CA VAL A 186 -0.87 8.61 -4.19
C VAL A 186 -2.21 9.23 -4.61
N ALA A 187 -2.37 10.55 -4.44
CA ALA A 187 -3.58 11.26 -4.86
C ALA A 187 -3.84 11.14 -6.38
N HIS A 188 -2.81 11.23 -7.23
CA HIS A 188 -2.93 11.01 -8.66
C HIS A 188 -3.33 9.56 -8.99
N SER A 189 -2.81 8.58 -8.25
CA SER A 189 -3.19 7.18 -8.43
C SER A 189 -4.65 6.93 -8.06
N ILE A 190 -5.13 7.51 -6.95
CA ILE A 190 -6.56 7.49 -6.60
C ILE A 190 -7.39 8.08 -7.74
N ALA A 191 -7.05 9.28 -8.21
CA ALA A 191 -7.81 9.95 -9.27
C ALA A 191 -7.87 9.12 -10.58
N ALA A 192 -6.82 8.37 -10.90
CA ALA A 192 -6.78 7.52 -12.07
C ALA A 192 -7.74 6.33 -11.98
N ILE A 193 -7.83 5.70 -10.80
CA ILE A 193 -8.61 4.47 -10.61
C ILE A 193 -10.04 4.71 -10.10
N ASP A 194 -10.37 5.92 -9.66
CA ASP A 194 -11.65 6.25 -9.00
C ASP A 194 -12.82 6.28 -9.99
N GLN A 195 -13.13 5.11 -10.53
CA GLN A 195 -14.15 4.89 -11.57
C GLN A 195 -14.95 3.63 -11.23
N ASN A 196 -16.29 3.74 -11.24
CA ASN A 196 -17.19 2.64 -10.92
C ASN A 196 -17.34 1.65 -12.09
N PRO A 197 -16.90 0.39 -11.99
CA PRO A 197 -17.08 -0.63 -13.01
C PRO A 197 -18.43 -1.35 -12.92
N LEU A 198 -19.17 -1.25 -11.79
CA LEU A 198 -20.38 -1.99 -11.54
C LEU A 198 -21.45 -1.70 -12.62
N GLY A 199 -22.10 -2.76 -13.11
CA GLY A 199 -23.03 -2.72 -14.24
C GLY A 199 -22.38 -2.93 -15.60
N SER A 200 -21.06 -3.17 -15.65
CA SER A 200 -20.41 -3.66 -16.89
C SER A 200 -20.68 -5.14 -17.16
N ALA A 201 -21.22 -5.86 -16.19
CA ALA A 201 -21.52 -7.29 -16.23
C ALA A 201 -20.32 -8.14 -16.69
N ALA A 202 -20.50 -8.95 -17.72
CA ALA A 202 -19.42 -9.75 -18.31
C ALA A 202 -18.43 -8.93 -19.18
N GLY A 203 -18.49 -7.61 -19.14
CA GLY A 203 -17.65 -6.71 -19.93
C GLY A 203 -18.34 -6.15 -21.18
N PHE A 204 -19.62 -6.39 -21.35
CA PHE A 204 -20.38 -5.92 -22.53
C PHE A 204 -21.63 -5.11 -22.14
N GLY A 205 -21.86 -4.88 -20.84
CA GLY A 205 -23.08 -4.32 -20.32
C GLY A 205 -24.24 -5.32 -20.33
N VAL A 206 -25.45 -4.82 -20.06
CA VAL A 206 -26.69 -5.59 -20.04
C VAL A 206 -27.81 -4.80 -20.71
N THR A 207 -28.87 -5.49 -21.14
CA THR A 207 -30.06 -4.87 -21.74
C THR A 207 -31.00 -4.22 -20.72
N LEU A 208 -30.76 -4.42 -19.43
CA LEU A 208 -31.53 -3.76 -18.36
C LEU A 208 -31.08 -2.30 -18.19
N PRO A 209 -32.01 -1.38 -17.87
CA PRO A 209 -31.68 0.04 -17.70
C PRO A 209 -31.03 0.33 -16.33
N LEU A 210 -29.86 -0.27 -16.09
CA LEU A 210 -29.13 -0.09 -14.82
C LEU A 210 -28.72 1.37 -14.63
N ASP A 211 -29.00 1.93 -13.46
CA ASP A 211 -28.57 3.29 -13.10
C ASP A 211 -27.15 3.26 -12.48
N ARG A 212 -26.15 3.22 -13.35
CA ARG A 212 -24.75 3.21 -12.96
C ARG A 212 -24.29 4.52 -12.29
N GLN A 213 -24.95 5.63 -12.58
CA GLN A 213 -24.70 6.91 -11.89
C GLN A 213 -25.14 6.87 -10.43
N MET A 214 -26.25 6.19 -10.13
CA MET A 214 -26.73 5.99 -8.76
C MET A 214 -25.71 5.17 -7.96
N THR A 215 -25.29 4.00 -8.45
CA THR A 215 -24.31 3.15 -7.76
C THR A 215 -22.96 3.85 -7.63
N THR A 216 -22.57 4.69 -8.59
CA THR A 216 -21.34 5.50 -8.52
C THR A 216 -21.37 6.44 -7.33
N ARG A 217 -22.48 7.18 -7.13
CA ARG A 217 -22.63 8.10 -5.99
C ARG A 217 -22.67 7.36 -4.66
N GLU A 218 -23.41 6.25 -4.58
CA GLU A 218 -23.55 5.48 -3.34
C GLU A 218 -22.25 4.81 -2.90
N LEU A 219 -21.43 4.40 -3.86
CA LEU A 219 -20.12 3.79 -3.59
C LEU A 219 -18.98 4.81 -3.46
N GLY A 220 -19.29 6.11 -3.61
CA GLY A 220 -18.31 7.18 -3.46
C GLY A 220 -17.26 7.24 -4.55
N PHE A 221 -17.56 6.71 -5.75
CA PHE A 221 -16.67 6.86 -6.90
C PHE A 221 -16.83 8.24 -7.56
N ALA A 222 -15.73 8.77 -8.10
CA ALA A 222 -15.73 10.05 -8.80
C ALA A 222 -16.54 10.03 -10.09
N LYS A 223 -16.56 8.91 -10.81
CA LYS A 223 -17.27 8.76 -12.09
C LYS A 223 -17.60 7.31 -12.41
N VAL A 224 -18.53 7.13 -13.35
CA VAL A 224 -18.76 5.83 -13.99
C VAL A 224 -17.59 5.50 -14.92
N GLN A 225 -17.14 4.25 -14.92
CA GLN A 225 -16.29 3.73 -15.99
C GLN A 225 -17.19 3.36 -17.18
N GLU A 226 -17.44 4.32 -18.08
CA GLU A 226 -18.55 4.28 -19.04
C GLU A 226 -18.49 3.08 -20.00
N ASN A 227 -17.31 2.80 -20.57
CA ASN A 227 -17.17 1.70 -21.52
C ASN A 227 -17.07 0.35 -20.78
N PRO A 228 -18.05 -0.58 -20.92
CA PRO A 228 -18.03 -1.87 -20.25
C PRO A 228 -16.80 -2.73 -20.57
N MET A 229 -16.31 -2.68 -21.82
CA MET A 229 -15.12 -3.42 -22.21
C MET A 229 -13.85 -2.84 -21.54
N TYR A 230 -13.81 -1.51 -21.34
CA TYR A 230 -12.71 -0.88 -20.60
C TYR A 230 -12.70 -1.29 -19.13
N CYS A 231 -13.85 -1.57 -18.52
CA CYS A 231 -13.90 -2.12 -17.16
C CYS A 231 -13.09 -3.42 -17.05
N GLY A 232 -13.30 -4.35 -17.97
CA GLY A 232 -12.54 -5.60 -18.05
C GLY A 232 -11.08 -5.40 -18.43
N LEU A 233 -10.82 -4.54 -19.44
CA LEU A 233 -9.46 -4.26 -19.93
C LEU A 233 -8.57 -3.59 -18.89
N SER A 234 -9.15 -2.80 -17.97
CA SER A 234 -8.42 -2.13 -16.89
C SER A 234 -8.05 -3.06 -15.72
N ARG A 235 -8.61 -4.27 -15.65
CA ARG A 235 -8.27 -5.23 -14.60
C ARG A 235 -6.79 -5.63 -14.69
N GLY A 236 -6.11 -5.68 -13.57
CA GLY A 236 -4.65 -5.83 -13.48
C GLY A 236 -3.87 -4.54 -13.73
N VAL A 237 -4.33 -3.68 -14.64
CA VAL A 237 -3.67 -2.38 -14.94
C VAL A 237 -3.95 -1.35 -13.84
N PHE A 238 -5.15 -1.30 -13.29
CA PHE A 238 -5.46 -0.38 -12.19
C PHE A 238 -4.80 -0.82 -10.89
N GLU A 239 -4.70 -2.11 -10.65
CA GLU A 239 -3.89 -2.71 -9.59
C GLU A 239 -2.41 -2.32 -9.76
N LEU A 240 -1.89 -2.42 -10.98
CA LEU A 240 -0.52 -2.03 -11.32
C LEU A 240 -0.27 -0.54 -11.04
N ILE A 241 -1.17 0.37 -11.47
CA ILE A 241 -1.06 1.81 -11.23
C ILE A 241 -0.97 2.08 -9.72
N ALA A 242 -1.83 1.46 -8.93
CA ALA A 242 -1.87 1.63 -7.48
C ALA A 242 -0.56 1.15 -6.82
N VAL A 243 -0.11 -0.07 -7.14
CA VAL A 243 1.11 -0.64 -6.55
C VAL A 243 2.37 0.07 -7.02
N GLN A 244 2.41 0.58 -8.26
CA GLN A 244 3.54 1.40 -8.75
C GLN A 244 3.72 2.68 -7.95
N ALA A 245 2.64 3.30 -7.47
CA ALA A 245 2.72 4.51 -6.64
C ALA A 245 3.40 4.25 -5.29
N LEU A 246 3.41 3.00 -4.82
CA LEU A 246 4.02 2.62 -3.55
C LEU A 246 5.54 2.35 -3.68
N ASN A 247 6.05 2.07 -4.87
CA ASN A 247 7.49 1.79 -5.08
C ASN A 247 8.40 2.91 -4.54
N PRO A 248 8.25 4.20 -4.91
CA PRO A 248 9.13 5.25 -4.40
C PRO A 248 9.00 5.44 -2.88
N ILE A 249 7.83 5.18 -2.29
CA ILE A 249 7.64 5.19 -0.83
C ILE A 249 8.58 4.15 -0.19
N MET A 250 8.58 2.93 -0.71
CA MET A 250 9.43 1.86 -0.22
C MET A 250 10.92 2.14 -0.46
N VAL A 251 11.27 2.79 -1.57
CA VAL A 251 12.65 3.21 -1.84
C VAL A 251 13.15 4.18 -0.76
N PHE A 252 12.36 5.20 -0.38
CA PHE A 252 12.78 6.12 0.68
C PHE A 252 12.81 5.47 2.06
N ALA A 253 11.87 4.57 2.37
CA ALA A 253 11.92 3.77 3.60
C ALA A 253 13.21 2.91 3.67
N GLY A 254 13.59 2.27 2.55
CA GLY A 254 14.81 1.50 2.44
C GLY A 254 16.08 2.34 2.60
N LYS A 255 16.11 3.56 2.02
CA LYS A 255 17.24 4.50 2.19
C LYS A 255 17.38 4.96 3.64
N PHE A 256 16.26 5.26 4.32
CA PHE A 256 16.30 5.61 5.73
C PHE A 256 16.80 4.42 6.58
N ALA A 257 16.35 3.21 6.29
CA ALA A 257 16.81 2.02 6.98
C ALA A 257 18.32 1.80 6.79
N GLU A 258 18.86 2.07 5.60
CA GLU A 258 20.31 1.98 5.33
C GLU A 258 21.10 3.02 6.14
N ASP A 259 20.66 4.28 6.15
CA ASP A 259 21.25 5.32 6.99
C ASP A 259 21.24 4.91 8.47
N MET A 260 20.12 4.38 8.94
CA MET A 260 19.97 3.95 10.34
C MET A 260 20.90 2.79 10.70
N LEU A 261 21.04 1.79 9.81
CA LEU A 261 21.97 0.67 10.03
C LEU A 261 23.43 1.15 10.13
N LEU A 262 23.78 2.16 9.32
CA LEU A 262 25.12 2.78 9.41
C LEU A 262 25.27 3.57 10.70
N PHE A 263 24.33 4.48 11.00
CA PHE A 263 24.44 5.43 12.09
C PHE A 263 24.17 4.83 13.49
N THR A 264 23.55 3.65 13.56
CA THR A 264 23.37 2.90 14.82
C THR A 264 24.44 1.83 15.04
N SER A 265 25.35 1.61 14.08
CA SER A 265 26.48 0.69 14.24
C SER A 265 27.37 1.10 15.43
N GLN A 266 28.11 0.18 16.01
CA GLN A 266 28.97 0.46 17.16
C GLN A 266 30.05 1.50 16.88
N GLU A 267 30.55 1.53 15.63
CA GLU A 267 31.58 2.46 15.17
C GLU A 267 31.05 3.88 15.05
N PHE A 268 29.84 4.07 14.50
CA PHE A 268 29.20 5.38 14.38
C PHE A 268 28.50 5.78 15.69
N ASN A 269 27.55 4.98 16.15
CA ASN A 269 26.79 5.20 17.37
C ASN A 269 26.22 6.64 17.51
N TYR A 270 25.76 7.19 16.39
CA TYR A 270 25.18 8.54 16.31
C TYR A 270 23.74 8.59 16.80
N PHE A 271 23.00 7.50 16.55
CA PHE A 271 21.60 7.36 16.94
C PHE A 271 21.36 6.02 17.61
N LYS A 272 20.26 5.95 18.35
CA LYS A 272 19.75 4.72 18.97
C LYS A 272 18.24 4.72 19.03
N LEU A 273 17.66 3.54 19.17
CA LEU A 273 16.27 3.32 19.52
C LEU A 273 16.17 2.77 20.96
N PRO A 274 15.01 2.90 21.62
CA PRO A 274 14.74 2.25 22.89
C PRO A 274 15.01 0.74 22.85
N VAL A 275 15.43 0.18 23.98
CA VAL A 275 15.74 -1.26 24.09
C VAL A 275 14.56 -2.15 23.65
N THR A 276 13.33 -1.71 23.84
CA THR A 276 12.11 -2.40 23.41
C THR A 276 11.96 -2.53 21.91
N MET A 277 12.74 -1.79 21.14
CA MET A 277 12.75 -1.82 19.66
C MET A 277 14.02 -2.49 19.11
N THR A 278 14.78 -3.18 19.96
CA THR A 278 16.00 -3.89 19.58
C THR A 278 15.89 -5.36 19.98
N THR A 279 16.62 -6.22 19.30
CA THR A 279 16.75 -7.62 19.71
C THR A 279 18.11 -7.88 20.37
N GLY A 280 18.18 -8.92 21.17
CA GLY A 280 19.42 -9.37 21.81
C GLY A 280 20.05 -10.55 21.09
N SER A 281 21.13 -11.06 21.67
CA SER A 281 21.76 -12.32 21.24
C SER A 281 21.66 -13.34 22.36
N SER A 282 21.36 -14.60 22.04
CA SER A 282 21.30 -15.71 23.00
C SER A 282 22.65 -16.09 23.60
N ILE A 283 23.76 -15.67 22.96
CA ILE A 283 25.13 -16.02 23.36
C ILE A 283 26.00 -14.79 23.63
N MET A 284 25.57 -13.59 23.23
CA MET A 284 26.32 -12.34 23.41
C MET A 284 25.48 -11.33 24.19
N PRO A 285 25.51 -11.30 25.53
CA PRO A 285 24.56 -10.54 26.34
C PRO A 285 24.68 -9.02 26.18
N HIS A 286 25.77 -8.52 25.64
CA HIS A 286 26.01 -7.10 25.34
C HIS A 286 25.46 -6.65 23.99
N LYS A 287 25.12 -7.60 23.08
CA LYS A 287 24.75 -7.27 21.72
C LYS A 287 23.30 -6.78 21.62
N ARG A 288 23.11 -5.69 20.90
CA ARG A 288 21.81 -5.14 20.49
C ARG A 288 21.76 -5.04 18.99
N ASN A 289 20.68 -5.55 18.38
CA ASN A 289 20.48 -5.55 16.96
C ASN A 289 19.31 -4.64 16.62
N TYR A 290 19.41 -3.93 15.53
CA TYR A 290 18.35 -3.09 14.98
C TYR A 290 17.67 -3.81 13.81
N ASP A 291 17.18 -5.02 14.06
CA ASP A 291 16.56 -5.93 13.06
C ASP A 291 15.43 -5.24 12.29
N VAL A 292 14.74 -4.29 12.92
CA VAL A 292 13.68 -3.49 12.31
C VAL A 292 14.16 -2.81 11.02
N PHE A 293 15.38 -2.28 11.01
CA PHE A 293 15.94 -1.63 9.81
C PHE A 293 16.45 -2.64 8.80
N GLU A 294 16.94 -3.80 9.23
CA GLU A 294 17.33 -4.88 8.32
C GLU A 294 16.12 -5.41 7.54
N ILE A 295 15.02 -5.67 8.25
CA ILE A 295 13.76 -6.12 7.63
C ILE A 295 13.17 -5.03 6.74
N MET A 296 13.15 -3.76 7.19
CA MET A 296 12.65 -2.64 6.38
C MET A 296 13.44 -2.50 5.07
N ARG A 297 14.77 -2.57 5.13
CA ARG A 297 15.64 -2.53 3.95
C ARG A 297 15.38 -3.71 3.01
N ALA A 298 15.31 -4.92 3.54
CA ALA A 298 15.06 -6.12 2.73
C ALA A 298 13.68 -6.07 2.06
N THR A 299 12.65 -5.62 2.80
CA THR A 299 11.30 -5.44 2.28
C THR A 299 11.28 -4.41 1.15
N ALA A 300 11.96 -3.27 1.31
CA ALA A 300 12.07 -2.25 0.28
C ALA A 300 12.76 -2.79 -0.99
N HIS A 301 13.80 -3.59 -0.86
CA HIS A 301 14.50 -4.20 -2.00
C HIS A 301 13.64 -5.23 -2.73
N ALA A 302 12.82 -5.99 -2.01
CA ALA A 302 11.94 -7.00 -2.58
C ALA A 302 10.67 -6.39 -3.22
N TYR A 303 10.28 -5.18 -2.82
CA TYR A 303 9.00 -4.57 -3.16
C TYR A 303 8.72 -4.44 -4.67
N PRO A 304 9.68 -4.08 -5.55
CA PRO A 304 9.44 -3.99 -6.99
C PRO A 304 8.93 -5.29 -7.64
N ASN A 305 9.12 -6.45 -7.00
CA ASN A 305 8.61 -7.72 -7.50
C ASN A 305 7.09 -7.76 -7.60
N TYR A 306 6.34 -7.05 -6.75
CA TYR A 306 4.89 -6.94 -6.86
C TYR A 306 4.49 -6.26 -8.17
N THR A 307 5.14 -5.16 -8.51
CA THR A 307 4.92 -4.45 -9.76
C THR A 307 5.25 -5.32 -10.98
N LEU A 308 6.39 -6.02 -10.95
CA LEU A 308 6.80 -6.92 -12.03
C LEU A 308 5.80 -8.07 -12.25
N GLN A 309 5.31 -8.68 -11.19
CA GLN A 309 4.31 -9.74 -11.25
C GLN A 309 2.99 -9.23 -11.86
N LEU A 310 2.48 -8.09 -11.37
CA LEU A 310 1.25 -7.47 -11.91
C LEU A 310 1.40 -7.14 -13.39
N GLN A 311 2.53 -6.56 -13.78
CA GLN A 311 2.82 -6.23 -15.19
C GLN A 311 2.86 -7.49 -16.05
N ALA A 312 3.56 -8.54 -15.61
CA ALA A 312 3.71 -9.78 -16.37
C ALA A 312 2.35 -10.47 -16.61
N ILE A 313 1.52 -10.58 -15.55
CA ILE A 313 0.19 -11.20 -15.66
C ILE A 313 -0.73 -10.36 -16.57
N SER A 314 -0.73 -9.04 -16.42
CA SER A 314 -1.62 -8.15 -17.15
C SER A 314 -1.26 -8.05 -18.64
N THR A 315 0.00 -8.20 -19.00
CA THR A 315 0.47 -8.07 -20.39
C THR A 315 0.02 -9.25 -21.27
N GLY A 316 -0.18 -10.42 -20.71
CA GLY A 316 -0.52 -11.63 -21.46
C GLY A 316 -2.00 -11.76 -21.84
N ALA A 317 -2.89 -10.97 -21.23
CA ALA A 317 -4.33 -11.07 -21.43
C ALA A 317 -4.83 -9.98 -22.40
N GLY A 318 -5.60 -10.38 -23.43
CA GLY A 318 -6.26 -9.47 -24.35
C GLY A 318 -7.52 -8.84 -23.78
N SER A 319 -8.37 -8.27 -24.64
CA SER A 319 -9.68 -7.75 -24.23
C SER A 319 -10.62 -8.87 -23.79
N GLY A 320 -11.52 -8.55 -22.87
CA GLY A 320 -12.39 -9.51 -22.20
C GLY A 320 -11.77 -10.06 -20.92
N TYR A 321 -12.51 -10.92 -20.23
CA TYR A 321 -12.03 -11.51 -18.99
C TYR A 321 -11.23 -12.79 -19.24
N HIS A 322 -10.07 -12.88 -18.63
CA HIS A 322 -9.24 -14.08 -18.56
C HIS A 322 -8.95 -14.42 -17.08
N ARG A 323 -8.96 -15.71 -16.75
CA ARG A 323 -8.78 -16.16 -15.38
C ARG A 323 -7.38 -15.89 -14.83
N ASP A 324 -6.39 -15.64 -15.68
CA ASP A 324 -5.05 -15.15 -15.33
C ASP A 324 -5.12 -13.97 -14.35
N LEU A 325 -6.06 -13.06 -14.56
CA LEU A 325 -6.26 -11.86 -13.76
C LEU A 325 -6.77 -12.14 -12.32
N GLN A 326 -7.14 -13.38 -11.99
CA GLN A 326 -7.41 -13.78 -10.62
C GLN A 326 -6.15 -13.67 -9.74
N LEU A 327 -4.98 -13.98 -10.30
CA LEU A 327 -3.72 -13.95 -9.57
C LEU A 327 -3.28 -12.54 -9.17
N THR A 328 -3.81 -11.48 -9.78
CA THR A 328 -3.47 -10.08 -9.41
C THR A 328 -3.98 -9.71 -8.02
N LYS A 329 -5.05 -10.37 -7.51
CA LYS A 329 -5.69 -10.10 -6.23
C LYS A 329 -4.70 -10.22 -5.08
N LYS A 330 -4.08 -11.38 -4.90
CA LYS A 330 -3.12 -11.64 -3.83
C LYS A 330 -1.93 -10.67 -3.88
N ILE A 331 -1.36 -10.48 -5.07
CA ILE A 331 -0.18 -9.62 -5.27
C ILE A 331 -0.49 -8.19 -4.82
N THR A 332 -1.66 -7.67 -5.18
CA THR A 332 -2.11 -6.34 -4.81
C THR A 332 -2.31 -6.22 -3.29
N MET A 333 -2.97 -7.18 -2.68
CA MET A 333 -3.21 -7.19 -1.22
C MET A 333 -1.91 -7.27 -0.43
N ASP A 334 -0.99 -8.17 -0.82
CA ASP A 334 0.32 -8.33 -0.18
C ASP A 334 1.16 -7.04 -0.32
N ALA A 335 1.10 -6.36 -1.47
CA ALA A 335 1.80 -5.10 -1.70
C ALA A 335 1.31 -3.99 -0.75
N PHE A 336 -0.01 -3.82 -0.60
CA PHE A 336 -0.56 -2.84 0.34
C PHE A 336 -0.22 -3.18 1.79
N THR A 337 -0.41 -4.43 2.20
CA THR A 337 -0.06 -4.89 3.55
C THR A 337 1.41 -4.60 3.87
N SER A 338 2.31 -4.90 2.95
CA SER A 338 3.74 -4.65 3.10
C SER A 338 4.06 -3.15 3.24
N ALA A 339 3.45 -2.30 2.41
CA ALA A 339 3.69 -0.85 2.44
C ALA A 339 3.13 -0.20 3.70
N LEU A 340 1.90 -0.53 4.09
CA LEU A 340 1.24 0.03 5.28
C LEU A 340 1.98 -0.34 6.56
N ASN A 341 2.38 -1.61 6.72
CA ASN A 341 3.17 -2.06 7.85
C ASN A 341 4.53 -1.35 7.92
N THR A 342 5.18 -1.16 6.76
CA THR A 342 6.47 -0.45 6.70
C THR A 342 6.32 1.01 7.13
N LEU A 343 5.29 1.73 6.65
CA LEU A 343 5.04 3.12 7.02
C LEU A 343 4.71 3.28 8.50
N GLU A 344 3.95 2.37 9.08
CA GLU A 344 3.62 2.39 10.50
C GLU A 344 4.85 2.21 11.37
N VAL A 345 5.68 1.21 11.06
CA VAL A 345 6.94 0.95 11.76
C VAL A 345 7.94 2.09 11.56
N LEU A 346 8.01 2.66 10.36
CA LEU A 346 8.86 3.82 10.05
C LEU A 346 8.49 5.02 10.92
N ALA A 347 7.22 5.39 10.99
CA ALA A 347 6.74 6.49 11.82
C ALA A 347 7.10 6.28 13.30
N LEU A 348 6.93 5.07 13.82
CA LEU A 348 7.32 4.71 15.18
C LEU A 348 8.84 4.85 15.38
N CYS A 349 9.67 4.29 14.47
CA CYS A 349 11.13 4.38 14.58
C CYS A 349 11.62 5.83 14.58
N VAL A 350 11.04 6.68 13.72
CA VAL A 350 11.38 8.10 13.69
C VAL A 350 10.95 8.80 14.98
N SER A 351 9.76 8.53 15.50
CA SER A 351 9.25 9.13 16.73
C SER A 351 10.10 8.78 17.97
N GLU A 352 10.64 7.57 18.01
CA GLU A 352 11.45 7.05 19.13
C GLU A 352 12.95 7.25 18.96
N LEU A 353 13.40 7.88 17.86
CA LEU A 353 14.81 8.11 17.56
C LEU A 353 15.47 9.00 18.62
N GLU A 354 16.60 8.57 19.16
CA GLU A 354 17.42 9.34 20.07
C GLU A 354 18.81 9.63 19.46
N ALA A 355 19.25 10.88 19.56
CA ALA A 355 20.59 11.28 19.13
C ALA A 355 21.62 11.11 20.27
N ASN A 356 22.76 10.51 19.96
CA ASN A 356 23.93 10.51 20.83
C ASN A 356 24.74 11.81 20.58
N THR A 357 24.30 12.89 21.21
CA THR A 357 24.87 14.23 21.00
C THR A 357 26.36 14.31 21.31
N LYS A 358 26.84 13.52 22.29
CA LYS A 358 28.28 13.45 22.61
C LYS A 358 29.06 12.85 21.44
N ARG A 359 28.59 11.72 20.92
CA ARG A 359 29.27 11.03 19.80
C ARG A 359 29.20 11.83 18.50
N LEU A 360 28.10 12.50 18.25
CA LEU A 360 27.96 13.41 17.12
C LEU A 360 28.95 14.59 17.24
N ALA A 361 29.07 15.21 18.41
CA ALA A 361 30.04 16.29 18.64
C ALA A 361 31.51 15.84 18.46
N GLU A 362 31.85 14.63 18.94
CA GLU A 362 33.19 14.02 18.74
C GLU A 362 33.47 13.73 17.25
N ALA A 363 32.43 13.52 16.43
CA ALA A 363 32.56 13.23 15.01
C ALA A 363 32.74 14.50 14.16
N MET A 364 32.49 15.68 14.72
CA MET A 364 32.66 16.98 14.03
C MET A 364 34.14 17.35 14.07
N THR A 365 34.87 16.95 13.05
CA THR A 365 36.32 17.12 12.92
C THR A 365 36.65 18.24 11.92
N ASP A 366 37.86 18.79 11.98
CA ASP A 366 38.29 20.00 11.25
C ASP A 366 38.19 19.87 9.73
N GLU A 367 38.34 18.65 9.18
CA GLU A 367 38.21 18.40 7.75
C GLU A 367 36.84 18.74 7.17
N LEU A 368 35.79 18.67 7.98
CA LEU A 368 34.44 19.03 7.56
C LEU A 368 34.33 20.50 7.16
N TYR A 369 35.16 21.37 7.72
CA TYR A 369 35.07 22.82 7.52
C TYR A 369 35.99 23.36 6.43
N THR A 370 36.69 22.50 5.68
CA THR A 370 37.63 22.91 4.62
C THR A 370 36.99 23.79 3.55
N VAL A 371 35.74 23.47 3.13
CA VAL A 371 35.00 24.28 2.15
C VAL A 371 34.65 25.67 2.72
N ALA A 372 34.27 25.76 3.97
CA ALA A 372 33.98 27.03 4.63
C ALA A 372 35.24 27.90 4.67
N LYS A 373 36.41 27.33 5.05
CA LYS A 373 37.71 28.02 5.03
C LYS A 373 38.08 28.55 3.64
N ILE A 374 37.79 27.74 2.59
CA ILE A 374 38.00 28.19 1.18
C ILE A 374 37.09 29.38 0.87
N ASN A 375 35.82 29.32 1.21
CA ASN A 375 34.84 30.38 0.93
C ASN A 375 35.21 31.69 1.67
N GLU A 376 35.69 31.63 2.91
CA GLU A 376 36.17 32.79 3.65
C GLU A 376 37.35 33.51 2.94
N LEU A 377 38.25 32.74 2.32
CA LEU A 377 39.34 33.31 1.51
C LEU A 377 38.80 33.94 0.22
N VAL A 378 37.82 33.31 -0.41
CA VAL A 378 37.16 33.83 -1.60
C VAL A 378 36.44 35.14 -1.30
N GLU A 379 35.75 35.27 -0.17
CA GLU A 379 35.10 36.49 0.30
C GLU A 379 36.12 37.62 0.55
N LYS A 380 37.35 37.27 0.93
CA LYS A 380 38.47 38.19 1.06
C LYS A 380 39.16 38.53 -0.27
N GLY A 381 38.63 38.10 -1.41
CA GLY A 381 39.11 38.39 -2.75
C GLY A 381 40.17 37.46 -3.31
N VAL A 382 40.44 36.33 -2.62
CA VAL A 382 41.36 35.28 -3.14
C VAL A 382 40.65 34.48 -4.21
N PRO A 383 41.21 34.27 -5.41
CA PRO A 383 40.64 33.40 -6.42
C PRO A 383 40.39 31.98 -5.88
N PHE A 384 39.26 31.38 -6.24
CA PHE A 384 38.82 30.09 -5.68
C PHE A 384 39.92 28.99 -5.77
N ARG A 385 40.63 28.90 -6.90
CA ARG A 385 41.67 27.87 -7.08
C ARG A 385 42.88 28.12 -6.17
N ASP A 386 43.22 29.36 -5.91
CA ASP A 386 44.32 29.74 -5.02
C ASP A 386 43.91 29.47 -3.55
N ALA A 387 42.68 29.86 -3.18
CA ALA A 387 42.11 29.58 -1.87
C ALA A 387 42.09 28.07 -1.59
N TYR A 388 41.66 27.27 -2.57
CA TYR A 388 41.65 25.79 -2.48
C TYR A 388 43.08 25.25 -2.23
N GLN A 389 44.06 25.70 -2.97
CA GLN A 389 45.45 25.26 -2.79
C GLN A 389 46.04 25.63 -1.41
N GLN A 390 45.72 26.85 -0.93
CA GLN A 390 46.17 27.28 0.40
C GLN A 390 45.59 26.40 1.49
N VAL A 391 44.26 26.16 1.49
CA VAL A 391 43.63 25.31 2.48
C VAL A 391 44.09 23.85 2.38
N LYS A 392 44.28 23.32 1.16
CA LYS A 392 44.82 21.99 0.95
C LYS A 392 46.22 21.82 1.55
N GLN A 393 47.09 22.81 1.34
CA GLN A 393 48.48 22.76 1.86
C GLN A 393 48.49 22.84 3.39
N SER A 394 47.71 23.73 4.01
CA SER A 394 47.61 23.80 5.47
C SER A 394 47.12 22.46 6.06
N PHE A 395 46.12 21.86 5.45
CA PHE A 395 45.53 20.60 5.93
C PHE A 395 46.52 19.42 5.84
N LEU A 396 47.35 19.36 4.78
CA LEU A 396 48.38 18.33 4.64
C LEU A 396 49.55 18.53 5.62
N ALA A 397 49.88 19.77 5.98
CA ALA A 397 50.92 20.08 6.93
C ALA A 397 50.53 19.68 8.38
N ASP A 398 49.24 19.77 8.74
CA ASP A 398 48.72 19.40 10.07
C ASP A 398 48.52 17.87 10.21
N SER A 399 48.61 17.10 9.12
CA SER A 399 48.36 15.65 9.09
C SER A 399 49.69 14.83 9.23
N HIS A 400 50.83 15.48 9.38
CA HIS A 400 52.15 14.90 9.64
C HIS A 400 52.68 15.39 10.98
#